data_3dc98d312e92b1333f14c5c2be9e2755
#
_entry.id   3dc98d312e92b1333f14c5c2be9e2755
#
_cell.length_a   1.000
_cell.length_b   1.000
_cell.length_c   1.000
_cell.angle_alpha   90.00
_cell.angle_beta   90.00
_cell.angle_gamma   90.00
#
_symmetry.space_group_name_H-M   'P 1'
#
loop_
_entity.id
_entity.type
_entity.pdbx_description
1 polymer ?
#
loop_
_entity_poly.entity_id
_entity_poly.type
_entity_poly.pdbx_seq_one_letter_code
_entity_poly.pdbx_strand_id
1 'polypeptide(L)'
;MRPVALLTDFGLSDHYVGVVHAVLEKYAPGVPRIDLDHLVPPGDIWEASFQLRCAWPHLPAGCVVMAVVDPGVGTDRRALALALGRRFLVAPDNGLAASLGPASDVVEIDWRSMGLAEPSRTFQGRDLFAPAAAWLARGEDLTQMGKEVDSDILVSCPLPDPEPLTSGYQATVISVDRFGNLATNLPGSSVDDQAKAAWTSDEVARRVRTYSEAEGDEVVLLEGSAGFLELAVNGGSAAMATGLRRGDSVRITHTDDGGG
;
A
#
# COMPACT_ATOMS: atom_id res chain seq x y z
N MET A 1 14.23 2.89 20.80
CA MET A 1 14.23 3.10 19.34
C MET A 1 12.88 2.71 18.77
N ARG A 2 12.44 3.41 17.71
CA ARG A 2 11.21 3.09 16.97
C ARG A 2 11.52 1.95 16.01
N PRO A 3 10.64 0.95 15.80
CA PRO A 3 10.84 -0.08 14.78
C PRO A 3 10.80 0.53 13.37
N VAL A 4 11.53 -0.10 12.44
CA VAL A 4 11.52 0.27 11.01
C VAL A 4 10.86 -0.85 10.23
N ALA A 5 9.78 -0.53 9.51
CA ALA A 5 9.11 -1.43 8.58
C ALA A 5 9.54 -1.13 7.13
N LEU A 6 9.76 -2.16 6.32
CA LEU A 6 10.31 -2.05 4.97
C LEU A 6 9.32 -2.59 3.95
N LEU A 7 9.03 -1.79 2.91
CA LEU A 7 8.25 -2.18 1.74
C LEU A 7 9.00 -1.75 0.49
N THR A 8 9.39 -2.68 -0.36
CA THR A 8 10.18 -2.37 -1.57
C THR A 8 9.87 -3.32 -2.73
N ASP A 9 10.36 -2.97 -3.91
CA ASP A 9 10.40 -3.81 -5.11
C ASP A 9 11.81 -4.36 -5.40
N PHE A 10 12.69 -4.42 -4.39
CA PHE A 10 14.10 -4.76 -4.57
C PHE A 10 14.36 -6.24 -4.83
N GLY A 11 13.37 -7.10 -4.60
CA GLY A 11 13.51 -8.54 -4.68
C GLY A 11 14.33 -9.14 -3.51
N LEU A 12 14.42 -10.46 -3.50
CA LEU A 12 15.16 -11.21 -2.47
C LEU A 12 16.33 -12.01 -3.05
N SER A 13 16.52 -11.99 -4.37
CA SER A 13 17.60 -12.74 -5.06
C SER A 13 18.94 -12.00 -5.03
N ASP A 14 18.90 -10.68 -4.86
CA ASP A 14 20.07 -9.81 -4.88
C ASP A 14 20.41 -9.27 -3.49
N HIS A 15 21.51 -8.53 -3.41
CA HIS A 15 22.04 -8.00 -2.15
C HIS A 15 21.29 -6.76 -1.62
N TYR A 16 20.35 -6.17 -2.37
CA TYR A 16 19.79 -4.86 -2.09
C TYR A 16 19.13 -4.76 -0.73
N VAL A 17 18.25 -5.69 -0.38
CA VAL A 17 17.57 -5.73 0.93
C VAL A 17 18.57 -5.91 2.07
N GLY A 18 19.52 -6.86 1.92
CA GLY A 18 20.57 -7.07 2.92
C GLY A 18 21.42 -5.84 3.17
N VAL A 19 21.73 -5.07 2.11
CA VAL A 19 22.49 -3.81 2.23
C VAL A 19 21.65 -2.73 2.93
N VAL A 20 20.34 -2.63 2.66
CA VAL A 20 19.45 -1.72 3.41
C VAL A 20 19.45 -2.07 4.91
N HIS A 21 19.34 -3.34 5.26
CA HIS A 21 19.44 -3.79 6.66
C HIS A 21 20.79 -3.42 7.28
N ALA A 22 21.90 -3.57 6.56
CA ALA A 22 23.23 -3.19 7.05
C ALA A 22 23.35 -1.67 7.27
N VAL A 23 22.76 -0.86 6.40
CA VAL A 23 22.71 0.60 6.56
C VAL A 23 21.87 0.99 7.79
N LEU A 24 20.71 0.37 7.97
CA LEU A 24 19.90 0.59 9.17
C LEU A 24 20.68 0.23 10.45
N GLU A 25 21.39 -0.90 10.45
CA GLU A 25 22.25 -1.28 11.57
C GLU A 25 23.39 -0.29 11.82
N LYS A 26 23.98 0.25 10.75
CA LYS A 26 25.05 1.25 10.85
C LYS A 26 24.59 2.56 11.48
N TYR A 27 23.39 3.06 11.11
CA TYR A 27 22.90 4.36 11.54
C TYR A 27 21.98 4.31 12.77
N ALA A 28 21.36 3.17 13.05
CA ALA A 28 20.51 2.91 14.21
C ALA A 28 20.75 1.48 14.76
N PRO A 29 21.90 1.22 15.40
CA PRO A 29 22.28 -0.13 15.86
C PRO A 29 21.20 -0.75 16.75
N GLY A 30 20.83 -2.00 16.47
CA GLY A 30 19.83 -2.75 17.24
C GLY A 30 18.39 -2.29 17.02
N VAL A 31 18.09 -1.47 15.99
CA VAL A 31 16.72 -1.09 15.65
C VAL A 31 15.90 -2.34 15.24
N PRO A 32 14.70 -2.57 15.81
CA PRO A 32 13.82 -3.63 15.32
C PRO A 32 13.41 -3.39 13.89
N ARG A 33 13.49 -4.43 13.04
CA ARG A 33 13.15 -4.37 11.60
C ARG A 33 11.98 -5.30 11.32
N ILE A 34 11.08 -4.87 10.45
CA ILE A 34 9.89 -5.61 10.01
C ILE A 34 9.90 -5.55 8.48
N ASP A 35 10.14 -6.67 7.82
CA ASP A 35 9.99 -6.75 6.37
C ASP A 35 8.51 -6.98 6.06
N LEU A 36 7.86 -6.01 5.39
CA LEU A 36 6.48 -6.13 4.95
C LEU A 36 6.41 -6.91 3.64
N ASP A 37 7.09 -6.40 2.62
CA ASP A 37 7.28 -7.07 1.35
C ASP A 37 8.50 -6.48 0.61
N HIS A 38 9.19 -7.34 -0.13
CA HIS A 38 10.27 -6.95 -1.04
C HIS A 38 10.05 -7.47 -2.45
N LEU A 39 8.90 -8.10 -2.69
CA LEU A 39 8.52 -8.71 -3.97
C LEU A 39 7.40 -7.94 -4.67
N VAL A 40 7.16 -6.68 -4.29
CA VAL A 40 6.31 -5.79 -5.09
C VAL A 40 6.84 -5.82 -6.53
N PRO A 41 5.97 -5.97 -7.55
CA PRO A 41 6.43 -5.94 -8.94
C PRO A 41 7.23 -4.66 -9.23
N PRO A 42 8.34 -4.74 -9.99
CA PRO A 42 9.22 -3.59 -10.21
C PRO A 42 8.49 -2.35 -10.70
N GLY A 43 8.61 -1.25 -9.94
CA GLY A 43 8.00 0.04 -10.24
C GLY A 43 6.48 0.11 -10.04
N ASP A 44 5.86 -0.90 -9.47
CA ASP A 44 4.41 -0.97 -9.29
C ASP A 44 3.96 -0.18 -8.06
N ILE A 45 3.82 1.13 -8.23
CA ILE A 45 3.38 2.05 -7.16
C ILE A 45 1.95 1.72 -6.72
N TRP A 46 1.10 1.24 -7.61
CA TRP A 46 -0.28 0.87 -7.30
C TRP A 46 -0.33 -0.30 -6.29
N GLU A 47 0.36 -1.40 -6.59
CA GLU A 47 0.45 -2.55 -5.68
C GLU A 47 1.08 -2.16 -4.34
N ALA A 48 2.18 -1.39 -4.38
CA ALA A 48 2.82 -0.89 -3.17
C ALA A 48 1.88 -0.02 -2.32
N SER A 49 1.09 0.85 -2.94
CA SER A 49 0.10 1.70 -2.25
C SER A 49 -0.98 0.86 -1.57
N PHE A 50 -1.47 -0.18 -2.24
CA PHE A 50 -2.46 -1.09 -1.66
C PHE A 50 -1.89 -1.87 -0.48
N GLN A 51 -0.73 -2.51 -0.64
CA GLN A 51 -0.06 -3.26 0.44
C GLN A 51 0.26 -2.36 1.63
N LEU A 52 0.71 -1.13 1.38
CA LEU A 52 0.99 -0.16 2.42
C LEU A 52 -0.28 0.20 3.21
N ARG A 53 -1.42 0.44 2.54
CA ARG A 53 -2.72 0.67 3.19
C ARG A 53 -3.16 -0.53 4.04
N CYS A 54 -2.99 -1.75 3.54
CA CYS A 54 -3.32 -2.98 4.26
C CYS A 54 -2.46 -3.15 5.53
N ALA A 55 -1.15 -2.91 5.43
CA ALA A 55 -0.22 -3.10 6.54
C ALA A 55 -0.31 -1.99 7.60
N TRP A 56 -0.60 -0.75 7.18
CA TRP A 56 -0.50 0.45 8.01
C TRP A 56 -1.25 0.37 9.35
N PRO A 57 -2.52 -0.09 9.43
CA PRO A 57 -3.26 -0.16 10.70
C PRO A 57 -2.61 -1.09 11.74
N HIS A 58 -1.88 -2.10 11.29
CA HIS A 58 -1.29 -3.16 12.12
C HIS A 58 0.11 -2.81 12.63
N LEU A 59 0.73 -1.76 12.11
CA LEU A 59 2.07 -1.36 12.53
C LEU A 59 2.03 -0.71 13.92
N PRO A 60 3.07 -0.91 14.75
CA PRO A 60 3.17 -0.29 16.07
C PRO A 60 3.11 1.24 16.01
N ALA A 61 2.61 1.86 17.06
CA ALA A 61 2.75 3.30 17.22
C ALA A 61 4.23 3.69 17.31
N GLY A 62 4.60 4.77 16.64
CA GLY A 62 5.98 5.22 16.52
C GLY A 62 6.78 4.51 15.41
N CYS A 63 6.23 3.50 14.75
CA CYS A 63 6.90 2.83 13.64
C CYS A 63 7.28 3.81 12.53
N VAL A 64 8.47 3.64 11.98
CA VAL A 64 8.95 4.32 10.78
C VAL A 64 8.81 3.34 9.62
N VAL A 65 8.03 3.69 8.61
CA VAL A 65 7.91 2.89 7.39
C VAL A 65 8.84 3.46 6.32
N MET A 66 9.72 2.66 5.78
CA MET A 66 10.48 2.95 4.58
C MET A 66 9.82 2.21 3.42
N ALA A 67 9.05 2.94 2.61
CA ALA A 67 8.38 2.39 1.42
C ALA A 67 9.07 2.93 0.16
N VAL A 68 9.81 2.07 -0.54
CA VAL A 68 10.59 2.46 -1.72
C VAL A 68 10.29 1.52 -2.88
N VAL A 69 9.31 1.94 -3.68
CA VAL A 69 9.01 1.45 -5.03
C VAL A 69 9.10 2.68 -5.92
N ASP A 70 10.17 2.80 -6.70
CA ASP A 70 10.63 4.09 -7.23
C ASP A 70 11.11 4.02 -8.67
N PRO A 71 10.19 3.98 -9.64
CA PRO A 71 10.55 4.05 -11.05
C PRO A 71 11.19 5.39 -11.46
N GLY A 72 11.09 6.41 -10.58
CA GLY A 72 11.68 7.74 -10.78
C GLY A 72 13.02 7.96 -10.08
N VAL A 73 13.71 6.91 -9.61
CA VAL A 73 15.00 7.04 -8.95
C VAL A 73 16.02 7.78 -9.83
N GLY A 74 16.73 8.76 -9.24
CA GLY A 74 17.73 9.56 -9.94
C GLY A 74 17.17 10.71 -10.79
N THR A 75 15.86 10.93 -10.81
CA THR A 75 15.20 12.11 -11.38
C THR A 75 15.05 13.23 -10.32
N ASP A 76 14.38 14.32 -10.69
CA ASP A 76 14.11 15.47 -9.80
C ASP A 76 12.89 15.23 -8.86
N ARG A 77 12.35 13.98 -8.75
CA ARG A 77 11.29 13.66 -7.82
C ARG A 77 11.78 13.87 -6.38
N ARG A 78 10.92 14.43 -5.53
CA ARG A 78 11.24 14.64 -4.11
C ARG A 78 11.41 13.31 -3.38
N ALA A 79 12.26 13.30 -2.36
CA ALA A 79 12.32 12.28 -1.34
C ALA A 79 11.66 12.84 -0.08
N LEU A 80 10.70 12.13 0.50
CA LEU A 80 9.86 12.65 1.57
C LEU A 80 10.07 11.90 2.88
N ALA A 81 9.97 12.66 3.98
CA ALA A 81 9.72 12.16 5.31
C ALA A 81 8.41 12.78 5.82
N LEU A 82 7.49 11.97 6.32
CA LEU A 82 6.15 12.39 6.72
C LEU A 82 5.81 11.88 8.12
N ALA A 83 5.06 12.68 8.87
CA ALA A 83 4.37 12.25 10.08
C ALA A 83 2.89 12.01 9.75
N LEU A 84 2.41 10.80 10.01
CA LEU A 84 1.06 10.33 9.70
C LEU A 84 0.44 9.75 10.97
N GLY A 85 -0.30 10.57 11.70
CA GLY A 85 -0.83 10.24 13.01
C GLY A 85 0.29 9.89 14.00
N ARG A 86 0.38 8.62 14.41
CA ARG A 86 1.41 8.15 15.37
C ARG A 86 2.56 7.40 14.70
N ARG A 87 2.71 7.47 13.40
CA ARG A 87 3.73 6.76 12.61
C ARG A 87 4.44 7.72 11.66
N PHE A 88 5.54 7.26 11.09
CA PHE A 88 6.31 8.01 10.12
C PHE A 88 6.41 7.22 8.81
N LEU A 89 6.50 7.94 7.70
CA LEU A 89 6.76 7.36 6.39
C LEU A 89 7.99 8.04 5.79
N VAL A 90 8.86 7.26 5.18
CA VAL A 90 9.97 7.71 4.34
C VAL A 90 9.77 7.07 2.97
N ALA A 91 9.54 7.88 1.94
CA ALA A 91 9.16 7.40 0.61
C ALA A 91 9.52 8.40 -0.49
N PRO A 92 9.63 7.98 -1.77
CA PRO A 92 9.61 8.91 -2.90
C PRO A 92 8.24 9.58 -3.03
N ASP A 93 8.21 10.82 -3.52
CA ASP A 93 6.99 11.53 -3.86
C ASP A 93 6.47 11.08 -5.23
N ASN A 94 5.78 9.96 -5.23
CA ASN A 94 5.23 9.30 -6.42
C ASN A 94 3.81 8.76 -6.22
N GLY A 95 3.12 9.21 -5.15
CA GLY A 95 1.76 8.82 -4.81
C GLY A 95 1.66 7.81 -3.66
N LEU A 96 2.76 7.14 -3.26
CA LEU A 96 2.75 6.21 -2.11
C LEU A 96 2.26 6.89 -0.83
N ALA A 97 2.78 8.09 -0.52
CA ALA A 97 2.42 8.83 0.69
C ALA A 97 0.92 9.18 0.71
N ALA A 98 0.37 9.66 -0.39
CA ALA A 98 -1.02 10.08 -0.51
C ALA A 98 -2.02 8.92 -0.31
N SER A 99 -1.58 7.67 -0.49
CA SER A 99 -2.40 6.49 -0.25
C SER A 99 -2.82 6.29 1.22
N LEU A 100 -2.14 6.94 2.17
CA LEU A 100 -2.34 6.81 3.62
C LEU A 100 -3.20 7.95 4.23
N GLY A 101 -3.61 8.92 3.42
CA GLY A 101 -4.36 10.09 3.87
C GLY A 101 -3.46 11.26 4.29
N PRO A 102 -4.02 12.28 4.97
CA PRO A 102 -3.32 13.52 5.26
C PRO A 102 -2.19 13.33 6.28
N ALA A 103 -1.05 13.95 6.01
CA ALA A 103 0.08 14.04 6.93
C ALA A 103 -0.02 15.30 7.80
N SER A 104 0.48 15.25 9.04
CA SER A 104 0.59 16.44 9.90
C SER A 104 1.81 17.28 9.56
N ASP A 105 2.91 16.63 9.17
CA ASP A 105 4.16 17.25 8.79
C ASP A 105 4.74 16.53 7.59
N VAL A 106 5.25 17.27 6.62
CA VAL A 106 5.90 16.76 5.42
C VAL A 106 7.21 17.51 5.21
N VAL A 107 8.29 16.77 5.02
CA VAL A 107 9.61 17.32 4.78
C VAL A 107 10.21 16.68 3.53
N GLU A 108 10.68 17.49 2.60
CA GLU A 108 11.58 17.06 1.53
C GLU A 108 12.98 16.82 2.12
N ILE A 109 13.44 15.59 2.03
CA ILE A 109 14.72 15.17 2.60
C ILE A 109 15.87 15.81 1.84
N ASP A 110 16.71 16.57 2.54
CA ASP A 110 18.01 17.03 2.06
C ASP A 110 19.12 16.24 2.76
N TRP A 111 19.83 15.42 2.02
CA TRP A 111 20.94 14.64 2.51
C TRP A 111 22.03 15.48 3.20
N ARG A 112 22.21 16.76 2.79
CA ARG A 112 23.16 17.69 3.39
C ARG A 112 22.77 18.09 4.80
N SER A 113 21.47 18.36 5.00
CA SER A 113 20.91 18.67 6.34
C SER A 113 21.10 17.52 7.33
N MET A 114 21.12 16.29 6.81
CA MET A 114 21.37 15.09 7.62
C MET A 114 22.85 14.74 7.77
N GLY A 115 23.77 15.52 7.18
CA GLY A 115 25.21 15.25 7.20
C GLY A 115 25.62 13.98 6.43
N LEU A 116 24.84 13.57 5.44
CA LEU A 116 25.11 12.40 4.59
C LEU A 116 26.01 12.79 3.42
N ALA A 117 26.68 11.81 2.83
CA ALA A 117 27.34 11.97 1.54
C ALA A 117 26.29 12.08 0.41
N GLU A 118 26.68 12.59 -0.74
CA GLU A 118 25.80 12.65 -1.91
C GLU A 118 25.29 11.24 -2.27
N PRO A 119 23.96 11.04 -2.34
CA PRO A 119 23.40 9.74 -2.64
C PRO A 119 23.69 9.29 -4.07
N SER A 120 23.88 8.00 -4.27
CA SER A 120 23.90 7.40 -5.60
C SER A 120 22.59 7.71 -6.35
N ARG A 121 22.70 7.98 -7.64
CA ARG A 121 21.54 8.23 -8.51
C ARG A 121 20.70 6.97 -8.77
N THR A 122 21.23 5.79 -8.50
CA THR A 122 20.57 4.51 -8.81
C THR A 122 20.21 3.69 -7.58
N PHE A 123 20.66 4.07 -6.36
CA PHE A 123 20.34 3.34 -5.15
C PHE A 123 20.09 4.28 -3.96
N GLN A 124 19.12 5.17 -4.12
CA GLN A 124 18.71 6.07 -3.04
C GLN A 124 18.06 5.34 -1.87
N GLY A 125 17.52 4.14 -2.09
CA GLY A 125 17.08 3.24 -1.01
C GLY A 125 18.14 3.05 0.05
N ARG A 126 19.38 2.80 -0.37
CA ARG A 126 20.55 2.64 0.49
C ARG A 126 21.09 3.97 1.05
N ASP A 127 21.25 4.97 0.18
CA ASP A 127 22.06 6.15 0.50
C ASP A 127 21.26 7.32 1.09
N LEU A 128 19.92 7.30 0.93
CA LEU A 128 19.03 8.36 1.38
C LEU A 128 17.88 7.83 2.26
N PHE A 129 17.06 6.90 1.76
CA PHE A 129 15.85 6.47 2.47
C PHE A 129 16.17 5.64 3.72
N ALA A 130 17.13 4.71 3.68
CA ALA A 130 17.51 3.93 4.86
C ALA A 130 18.17 4.79 5.95
N PRO A 131 19.13 5.70 5.67
CA PRO A 131 19.61 6.68 6.65
C PRO A 131 18.51 7.58 7.21
N ALA A 132 17.54 8.03 6.38
CA ALA A 132 16.41 8.83 6.81
C ALA A 132 15.47 8.05 7.76
N ALA A 133 15.17 6.80 7.44
CA ALA A 133 14.41 5.92 8.33
C ALA A 133 15.15 5.68 9.65
N ALA A 134 16.46 5.47 9.62
CA ALA A 134 17.27 5.32 10.82
C ALA A 134 17.30 6.60 11.68
N TRP A 135 17.33 7.79 11.08
CA TRP A 135 17.23 9.08 11.74
C TRP A 135 15.96 9.15 12.60
N LEU A 136 14.81 8.92 11.99
CA LEU A 136 13.52 8.91 12.68
C LEU A 136 13.43 7.78 13.72
N ALA A 137 14.03 6.61 13.45
CA ALA A 137 14.03 5.48 14.37
C ALA A 137 14.77 5.77 15.68
N ARG A 138 15.82 6.60 15.64
CA ARG A 138 16.52 7.09 16.85
C ARG A 138 15.71 8.13 17.63
N GLY A 139 14.61 8.65 17.06
CA GLY A 139 13.79 9.69 17.68
C GLY A 139 14.21 11.11 17.34
N GLU A 140 15.10 11.27 16.39
CA GLU A 140 15.51 12.57 15.87
C GLU A 140 14.33 13.31 15.23
N ASP A 141 14.42 14.64 15.16
CA ASP A 141 13.35 15.48 14.67
C ASP A 141 13.25 15.43 13.14
N LEU A 142 12.04 15.18 12.63
CA LEU A 142 11.71 15.16 11.21
C LEU A 142 12.01 16.50 10.55
N THR A 143 11.73 17.62 11.22
CA THR A 143 11.92 18.98 10.66
C THR A 143 13.38 19.32 10.37
N GLN A 144 14.33 18.60 11.00
CA GLN A 144 15.76 18.79 10.76
C GLN A 144 16.29 18.04 9.51
N MET A 145 15.44 17.20 8.88
CA MET A 145 15.85 16.40 7.72
C MET A 145 15.91 17.20 6.42
N GLY A 146 15.31 18.39 6.37
CA GLY A 146 15.29 19.19 5.15
C GLY A 146 14.28 20.32 5.18
N LYS A 147 13.57 20.52 4.07
CA LYS A 147 12.62 21.62 3.88
C LYS A 147 11.20 21.14 4.06
N GLU A 148 10.41 21.88 4.81
CA GLU A 148 8.95 21.66 4.90
C GLU A 148 8.28 21.81 3.53
N VAL A 149 7.34 20.94 3.25
CA VAL A 149 6.58 20.88 1.99
C VAL A 149 5.10 20.89 2.31
N ASP A 150 4.34 21.66 1.55
CA ASP A 150 2.89 21.66 1.63
C ASP A 150 2.33 20.30 1.15
N SER A 151 1.48 19.68 1.96
CA SER A 151 0.83 18.42 1.63
C SER A 151 -0.01 18.48 0.35
N ASP A 152 -0.54 19.65 -0.01
CA ASP A 152 -1.40 19.84 -1.16
C ASP A 152 -0.67 19.73 -2.51
N ILE A 153 0.66 19.82 -2.51
CA ILE A 153 1.47 19.67 -3.72
C ILE A 153 2.11 18.29 -3.89
N LEU A 154 1.79 17.35 -3.04
CA LEU A 154 2.27 15.97 -3.16
C LEU A 154 1.63 15.27 -4.37
N VAL A 155 2.36 14.33 -4.94
CA VAL A 155 1.80 13.48 -6.00
C VAL A 155 0.63 12.68 -5.42
N SER A 156 -0.52 12.72 -6.12
CA SER A 156 -1.75 12.05 -5.70
C SER A 156 -1.62 10.54 -5.70
N CYS A 157 -2.45 9.88 -4.89
CA CYS A 157 -2.53 8.43 -4.84
C CYS A 157 -2.91 7.87 -6.23
N PRO A 158 -2.20 6.85 -6.73
CA PRO A 158 -2.51 6.25 -8.02
C PRO A 158 -3.74 5.33 -7.98
N LEU A 159 -4.18 4.89 -6.79
CA LEU A 159 -5.32 4.00 -6.65
C LEU A 159 -6.61 4.75 -6.99
N PRO A 160 -7.46 4.23 -7.90
CA PRO A 160 -8.73 4.86 -8.21
C PRO A 160 -9.68 4.77 -7.01
N ASP A 161 -10.54 5.77 -6.86
CA ASP A 161 -11.68 5.69 -5.94
C ASP A 161 -12.81 4.87 -6.58
N PRO A 162 -13.66 4.17 -5.78
CA PRO A 162 -14.83 3.50 -6.31
C PRO A 162 -15.85 4.53 -6.82
N GLU A 163 -16.42 4.30 -7.99
CA GLU A 163 -17.40 5.20 -8.58
C GLU A 163 -18.81 4.89 -8.07
N PRO A 164 -19.54 5.84 -7.45
CA PRO A 164 -20.88 5.60 -6.97
C PRO A 164 -21.85 5.42 -8.15
N LEU A 165 -22.76 4.46 -8.03
CA LEU A 165 -23.87 4.19 -8.93
C LEU A 165 -25.20 4.41 -8.20
N THR A 166 -26.33 4.41 -8.92
CA THR A 166 -27.67 4.54 -8.32
C THR A 166 -27.97 3.46 -7.28
N SER A 167 -27.47 2.23 -7.51
CA SER A 167 -27.71 1.06 -6.63
C SER A 167 -26.41 0.37 -6.20
N GLY A 168 -25.38 1.13 -5.83
CA GLY A 168 -24.08 0.57 -5.38
C GLY A 168 -22.89 1.30 -5.93
N TYR A 169 -21.88 0.55 -6.39
CA TYR A 169 -20.59 1.08 -6.82
C TYR A 169 -20.05 0.33 -8.04
N GLN A 170 -19.36 1.08 -8.90
CA GLN A 170 -18.39 0.51 -9.84
C GLN A 170 -17.05 0.46 -9.12
N ALA A 171 -16.65 -0.71 -8.69
CA ALA A 171 -15.35 -0.96 -8.07
C ALA A 171 -14.31 -1.37 -9.12
N THR A 172 -13.04 -1.19 -8.79
CA THR A 172 -11.90 -1.63 -9.59
C THR A 172 -11.13 -2.70 -8.84
N VAL A 173 -10.72 -3.77 -9.51
CA VAL A 173 -9.78 -4.76 -8.97
C VAL A 173 -8.42 -4.07 -8.80
N ILE A 174 -7.95 -3.93 -7.57
CA ILE A 174 -6.71 -3.21 -7.24
C ILE A 174 -5.54 -4.13 -6.96
N SER A 175 -5.77 -5.36 -6.57
CA SER A 175 -4.73 -6.36 -6.36
C SER A 175 -5.24 -7.76 -6.62
N VAL A 176 -4.33 -8.64 -7.03
CA VAL A 176 -4.56 -10.08 -7.13
C VAL A 176 -3.54 -10.76 -6.23
N ASP A 177 -4.02 -11.39 -5.15
CA ASP A 177 -3.12 -12.02 -4.19
C ASP A 177 -2.55 -13.36 -4.71
N ARG A 178 -1.62 -13.94 -3.95
CA ARG A 178 -0.99 -15.22 -4.29
C ARG A 178 -1.95 -16.41 -4.40
N PHE A 179 -3.15 -16.31 -3.83
CA PHE A 179 -4.19 -17.33 -3.90
C PHE A 179 -5.13 -17.13 -5.09
N GLY A 180 -5.02 -15.96 -5.76
CA GLY A 180 -5.86 -15.55 -6.87
C GLY A 180 -7.16 -14.88 -6.42
N ASN A 181 -7.24 -14.40 -5.19
CA ASN A 181 -8.32 -13.53 -4.75
C ASN A 181 -8.15 -12.14 -5.40
N LEU A 182 -9.27 -11.52 -5.75
CA LEU A 182 -9.32 -10.24 -6.44
C LEU A 182 -9.80 -9.15 -5.47
N ALA A 183 -8.87 -8.44 -4.84
CA ALA A 183 -9.19 -7.33 -3.95
C ALA A 183 -9.64 -6.10 -4.77
N THR A 184 -10.75 -5.48 -4.34
CA THR A 184 -11.27 -4.27 -4.97
C THR A 184 -10.90 -3.02 -4.18
N ASN A 185 -11.11 -1.83 -4.76
CA ASN A 185 -10.96 -0.56 -4.07
C ASN A 185 -12.15 -0.19 -3.16
N LEU A 186 -13.17 -1.04 -3.04
CA LEU A 186 -14.37 -0.77 -2.26
C LEU A 186 -14.26 -1.33 -0.84
N PRO A 187 -14.33 -0.50 0.22
CA PRO A 187 -14.38 -0.98 1.60
C PRO A 187 -15.60 -1.86 1.85
N GLY A 188 -15.46 -2.92 2.65
CA GLY A 188 -16.53 -3.83 2.99
C GLY A 188 -17.71 -3.16 3.72
N SER A 189 -17.43 -2.08 4.47
CA SER A 189 -18.42 -1.27 5.17
C SER A 189 -19.28 -0.39 4.24
N SER A 190 -18.94 -0.28 2.95
CA SER A 190 -19.67 0.56 1.99
C SER A 190 -20.95 -0.06 1.49
N VAL A 191 -21.18 -1.36 1.73
CA VAL A 191 -22.34 -2.10 1.26
C VAL A 191 -22.88 -3.05 2.36
N ASP A 192 -24.14 -3.45 2.23
CA ASP A 192 -24.81 -4.37 3.16
C ASP A 192 -24.40 -5.84 2.95
N ASP A 193 -24.83 -6.72 3.86
CA ASP A 193 -24.56 -8.17 3.83
C ASP A 193 -25.26 -8.92 2.66
N GLN A 194 -26.16 -8.27 1.95
CA GLN A 194 -26.90 -8.80 0.81
C GLN A 194 -26.31 -8.38 -0.53
N ALA A 195 -25.26 -7.55 -0.52
CA ALA A 195 -24.61 -7.04 -1.71
C ALA A 195 -24.18 -8.17 -2.65
N LYS A 196 -24.19 -7.88 -3.95
CA LYS A 196 -23.75 -8.78 -5.00
C LYS A 196 -22.71 -8.10 -5.87
N ALA A 197 -21.76 -8.88 -6.33
CA ALA A 197 -20.79 -8.41 -7.32
C ALA A 197 -21.08 -9.03 -8.69
N ALA A 198 -21.02 -8.25 -9.76
CA ALA A 198 -21.18 -8.69 -11.14
C ALA A 198 -20.01 -8.15 -11.99
N TRP A 199 -19.42 -8.98 -12.84
CA TRP A 199 -18.37 -8.60 -13.78
C TRP A 199 -18.77 -8.82 -15.25
N THR A 200 -19.84 -9.60 -15.47
CA THR A 200 -20.56 -9.68 -16.75
C THR A 200 -22.06 -9.57 -16.50
N SER A 201 -22.88 -9.66 -17.54
CA SER A 201 -24.36 -9.69 -17.40
C SER A 201 -24.90 -10.93 -16.69
N ASP A 202 -24.15 -12.04 -16.77
CA ASP A 202 -24.63 -13.36 -16.36
C ASP A 202 -23.84 -13.93 -15.15
N GLU A 203 -22.72 -13.33 -14.79
CA GLU A 203 -21.84 -13.77 -13.74
C GLU A 203 -21.96 -12.89 -12.51
N VAL A 204 -22.48 -13.46 -11.42
CA VAL A 204 -22.77 -12.74 -10.17
C VAL A 204 -22.26 -13.54 -8.99
N ALA A 205 -21.53 -12.89 -8.11
CA ALA A 205 -21.09 -13.40 -6.82
C ALA A 205 -21.99 -12.89 -5.69
N ARG A 206 -22.50 -13.78 -4.85
CA ARG A 206 -23.21 -13.42 -3.61
C ARG A 206 -22.20 -13.06 -2.51
N ARG A 207 -22.60 -12.19 -1.58
CA ARG A 207 -21.80 -11.89 -0.39
C ARG A 207 -21.86 -13.04 0.61
N VAL A 208 -20.71 -13.37 1.18
CA VAL A 208 -20.53 -14.34 2.25
C VAL A 208 -19.65 -13.74 3.34
N ARG A 209 -19.60 -14.37 4.51
CA ARG A 209 -18.77 -13.92 5.64
C ARG A 209 -17.40 -14.58 5.66
N THR A 210 -17.31 -15.80 5.11
CA THR A 210 -16.06 -16.57 5.09
C THR A 210 -15.96 -17.39 3.80
N TYR A 211 -14.73 -17.75 3.41
CA TYR A 211 -14.46 -18.60 2.24
C TYR A 211 -15.19 -19.96 2.30
N SER A 212 -15.39 -20.52 3.50
CA SER A 212 -16.02 -21.83 3.68
C SER A 212 -17.52 -21.86 3.40
N GLU A 213 -18.15 -20.71 3.22
CA GLU A 213 -19.55 -20.60 2.82
C GLU A 213 -19.76 -20.73 1.30
N ALA A 214 -18.64 -20.70 0.52
CA ALA A 214 -18.68 -20.93 -0.91
C ALA A 214 -18.89 -22.42 -1.21
N GLU A 215 -19.72 -22.74 -2.19
CA GLU A 215 -20.04 -24.11 -2.62
C GLU A 215 -19.20 -24.47 -3.86
N GLY A 216 -18.39 -25.54 -3.76
CA GLY A 216 -17.56 -25.99 -4.88
C GLY A 216 -16.65 -24.89 -5.42
N ASP A 217 -16.73 -24.63 -6.73
CA ASP A 217 -15.95 -23.61 -7.44
C ASP A 217 -16.67 -22.26 -7.53
N GLU A 218 -17.66 -22.00 -6.65
CA GLU A 218 -18.42 -20.76 -6.61
C GLU A 218 -17.49 -19.56 -6.37
N VAL A 219 -17.62 -18.52 -7.20
CA VAL A 219 -17.02 -17.21 -6.93
C VAL A 219 -17.91 -16.46 -5.95
N VAL A 220 -17.37 -16.04 -4.83
CA VAL A 220 -18.08 -15.31 -3.78
C VAL A 220 -17.46 -13.93 -3.56
N LEU A 221 -18.28 -13.02 -3.03
CA LEU A 221 -17.86 -11.70 -2.55
C LEU A 221 -17.74 -11.73 -1.04
N LEU A 222 -16.63 -11.28 -0.48
CA LEU A 222 -16.47 -11.15 0.97
C LEU A 222 -15.60 -9.95 1.33
N GLU A 223 -15.63 -9.57 2.61
CA GLU A 223 -14.68 -8.60 3.14
C GLU A 223 -13.40 -9.32 3.53
N GLY A 224 -12.32 -9.00 2.80
CA GLY A 224 -10.98 -9.53 3.08
C GLY A 224 -10.38 -8.94 4.36
N SER A 225 -9.27 -9.52 4.81
CA SER A 225 -8.59 -9.12 6.06
C SER A 225 -8.10 -7.66 6.10
N ALA A 226 -8.00 -7.02 4.94
CA ALA A 226 -7.63 -5.61 4.79
C ALA A 226 -8.85 -4.65 4.86
N GLY A 227 -10.07 -5.18 5.04
CA GLY A 227 -11.29 -4.39 5.10
C GLY A 227 -11.86 -3.97 3.75
N PHE A 228 -11.30 -4.46 2.65
CA PHE A 228 -11.81 -4.25 1.30
C PHE A 228 -12.62 -5.48 0.84
N LEU A 229 -13.59 -5.24 -0.04
CA LEU A 229 -14.30 -6.34 -0.70
C LEU A 229 -13.39 -7.03 -1.71
N GLU A 230 -13.46 -8.36 -1.71
CA GLU A 230 -12.71 -9.20 -2.64
C GLU A 230 -13.61 -10.30 -3.24
N LEU A 231 -13.31 -10.71 -4.48
CA LEU A 231 -13.85 -11.92 -5.07
C LEU A 231 -12.90 -13.07 -4.78
N ALA A 232 -13.45 -14.18 -4.33
CA ALA A 232 -12.67 -15.36 -3.96
C ALA A 232 -13.36 -16.67 -4.37
N VAL A 233 -12.57 -17.75 -4.46
CA VAL A 233 -13.02 -19.13 -4.62
C VAL A 233 -12.40 -19.97 -3.50
N ASN A 234 -13.21 -20.74 -2.79
CA ASN A 234 -12.71 -21.59 -1.71
C ASN A 234 -11.79 -22.71 -2.25
N GLY A 235 -10.50 -22.62 -1.92
CA GLY A 235 -9.48 -23.56 -2.40
C GLY A 235 -9.14 -23.43 -3.88
N GLY A 236 -9.60 -22.35 -4.55
CA GLY A 236 -9.36 -22.05 -5.96
C GLY A 236 -8.85 -20.61 -6.19
N SER A 237 -8.86 -20.17 -7.44
CA SER A 237 -8.47 -18.83 -7.87
C SER A 237 -9.62 -18.10 -8.53
N ALA A 238 -10.10 -17.03 -7.91
CA ALA A 238 -11.12 -16.16 -8.49
C ALA A 238 -10.62 -15.51 -9.79
N ALA A 239 -9.34 -15.13 -9.86
CA ALA A 239 -8.76 -14.57 -11.07
C ALA A 239 -8.81 -15.56 -12.25
N MET A 240 -8.60 -16.85 -12.01
CA MET A 240 -8.73 -17.88 -13.06
C MET A 240 -10.20 -18.16 -13.40
N ALA A 241 -11.08 -18.20 -12.42
CA ALA A 241 -12.49 -18.50 -12.61
C ALA A 241 -13.20 -17.38 -13.38
N THR A 242 -12.90 -16.11 -13.08
CA THR A 242 -13.56 -14.95 -13.67
C THR A 242 -12.86 -14.41 -14.91
N GLY A 243 -11.55 -14.68 -15.08
CA GLY A 243 -10.68 -14.06 -16.08
C GLY A 243 -10.32 -12.60 -15.78
N LEU A 244 -10.79 -12.05 -14.66
CA LEU A 244 -10.51 -10.68 -14.24
C LEU A 244 -9.05 -10.49 -13.84
N ARG A 245 -8.57 -9.27 -14.05
CA ARG A 245 -7.21 -8.83 -13.74
C ARG A 245 -7.26 -7.50 -13.02
N ARG A 246 -6.13 -7.10 -12.45
CA ARG A 246 -5.96 -5.77 -11.88
C ARG A 246 -6.29 -4.69 -12.94
N GLY A 247 -7.09 -3.71 -12.54
CA GLY A 247 -7.61 -2.64 -13.39
C GLY A 247 -9.00 -2.93 -13.96
N ASP A 248 -9.47 -4.17 -13.92
CA ASP A 248 -10.81 -4.52 -14.40
C ASP A 248 -11.87 -4.01 -13.42
N SER A 249 -13.05 -3.74 -13.97
CA SER A 249 -14.18 -3.20 -13.22
C SER A 249 -15.13 -4.31 -12.75
N VAL A 250 -15.63 -4.14 -11.53
CA VAL A 250 -16.65 -5.01 -10.92
C VAL A 250 -17.78 -4.12 -10.41
N ARG A 251 -19.01 -4.40 -10.82
CA ARG A 251 -20.19 -3.71 -10.27
C ARG A 251 -20.60 -4.39 -8.97
N ILE A 252 -20.68 -3.63 -7.89
CA ILE A 252 -21.14 -4.11 -6.59
C ILE A 252 -22.43 -3.37 -6.25
N THR A 253 -23.53 -4.09 -6.12
CA THR A 253 -24.87 -3.52 -5.91
C THR A 253 -25.37 -3.83 -4.52
N HIS A 254 -26.05 -2.88 -3.90
CA HIS A 254 -26.94 -3.13 -2.77
C HIS A 254 -28.15 -3.97 -3.26
N THR A 255 -28.76 -4.75 -2.40
CA THR A 255 -30.13 -5.13 -2.66
C THR A 255 -30.99 -3.88 -2.51
N ASP A 256 -31.72 -3.51 -3.56
CA ASP A 256 -32.80 -2.54 -3.40
C ASP A 256 -33.72 -3.08 -2.30
N ASP A 257 -33.80 -2.39 -1.17
CA ASP A 257 -34.95 -2.47 -0.29
C ASP A 257 -36.12 -2.03 -1.17
N GLY A 258 -36.82 -3.01 -1.75
CA GLY A 258 -38.00 -2.77 -2.54
C GLY A 258 -38.96 -1.94 -1.70
N GLY A 259 -38.93 -0.64 -1.97
CA GLY A 259 -39.88 0.30 -1.40
C GLY A 259 -41.28 -0.16 -1.80
N GLY A 260 -41.97 -0.76 -0.83
CA GLY A 260 -43.40 -1.01 -0.89
C GLY A 260 -44.17 0.30 -0.65
#